data_6386eff0a568d149fbac6d256d11cf92
#
_entry.id   6386eff0a568d149fbac6d256d11cf92
#
_cell.length_a   1.000
_cell.length_b   1.000
_cell.length_c   1.000
_cell.angle_alpha   90.00
_cell.angle_beta   90.00
_cell.angle_gamma   90.00
#
_symmetry.space_group_name_H-M   'P 1'
#
loop_
_entity.id
_entity.type
_entity.pdbx_description
1 polymer ?
#
loop_
_entity_poly.entity_id
_entity_poly.type
_entity_poly.pdbx_seq_one_letter_code
_entity_poly.pdbx_strand_id
1 'polypeptide(L)'
;FHFGSGETLPELNLHYLTLGTPHRNAQGHVDNAVLLLHGTGGNRRTLLNPAFSDVLFGPGQPLDITKYFLILPDDIGQGDSSKPSDGLKMNFPHYDYDDMVRSQHQMLLDGLHVDHLRLILGTSMGCMQSFVWGETYPSFADALMPMACLPVQIAGRNRMMRYMAIENVKNDPAWKNGEY
;
A
#
# COMPACT_ATOMS: atom_id res chain seq x y z
N PHE A 1 -0.62 14.02 9.60
CA PHE A 1 -1.37 13.59 8.42
C PHE A 1 -2.85 13.88 8.59
N HIS A 2 -3.48 14.49 7.58
CA HIS A 2 -4.90 14.80 7.58
C HIS A 2 -5.65 13.75 6.77
N PHE A 3 -6.58 13.04 7.39
CA PHE A 3 -7.38 12.00 6.74
C PHE A 3 -8.60 12.58 5.99
N GLY A 4 -9.09 11.86 5.00
CA GLY A 4 -10.32 12.22 4.27
C GLY A 4 -11.56 12.31 5.16
N SER A 5 -11.56 11.62 6.30
CA SER A 5 -12.58 11.73 7.35
C SER A 5 -12.61 13.08 8.07
N GLY A 6 -11.58 13.92 7.89
CA GLY A 6 -11.37 15.17 8.64
C GLY A 6 -10.58 14.99 9.94
N GLU A 7 -10.29 13.75 10.32
CA GLU A 7 -9.46 13.44 11.50
C GLU A 7 -7.98 13.68 11.19
N THR A 8 -7.17 13.81 12.22
CA THR A 8 -5.73 14.10 12.08
C THR A 8 -4.91 13.19 12.97
N LEU A 9 -3.83 12.66 12.44
CA LEU A 9 -2.78 11.99 13.21
C LEU A 9 -1.54 12.89 13.20
N PRO A 10 -1.02 13.33 14.37
CA PRO A 10 0.14 14.21 14.43
C PRO A 10 1.36 13.65 13.70
N GLU A 11 1.53 12.33 13.78
CA GLU A 11 2.60 11.60 13.11
C GLU A 11 2.04 10.32 12.49
N LEU A 12 2.24 10.14 11.19
CA LEU A 12 1.93 8.92 10.44
C LEU A 12 3.24 8.31 9.95
N ASN A 13 3.61 7.17 10.51
CA ASN A 13 4.80 6.44 10.10
C ASN A 13 4.43 5.39 9.04
N LEU A 14 5.05 5.46 7.88
CA LEU A 14 4.99 4.42 6.87
C LEU A 14 6.33 3.69 6.80
N HIS A 15 6.28 2.39 7.04
CA HIS A 15 7.42 1.51 6.83
C HIS A 15 7.43 1.01 5.39
N TYR A 16 8.60 0.86 4.82
CA TYR A 16 8.79 0.32 3.48
C TYR A 16 10.08 -0.49 3.38
N LEU A 17 10.17 -1.29 2.34
CA LEU A 17 11.38 -2.00 1.92
C LEU A 17 11.72 -1.54 0.51
N THR A 18 13.02 -1.45 0.21
CA THR A 18 13.47 -1.21 -1.17
C THR A 18 14.41 -2.31 -1.63
N LEU A 19 14.34 -2.66 -2.91
CA LEU A 19 15.28 -3.56 -3.58
C LEU A 19 15.84 -2.87 -4.83
N GLY A 20 17.08 -3.15 -5.15
CA GLY A 20 17.78 -2.48 -6.24
C GLY A 20 18.26 -1.08 -5.86
N THR A 21 18.67 -0.31 -6.84
CA THR A 21 19.27 1.02 -6.65
C THR A 21 18.54 2.05 -7.52
N PRO A 22 18.20 3.24 -6.98
CA PRO A 22 17.60 4.30 -7.79
C PRO A 22 18.60 4.78 -8.83
N HIS A 23 18.17 4.78 -10.08
CA HIS A 23 18.89 5.43 -11.18
C HIS A 23 18.33 6.84 -11.37
N ARG A 24 19.22 7.84 -11.51
CA ARG A 24 18.82 9.22 -11.75
C ARG A 24 19.21 9.63 -13.17
N ASN A 25 18.26 10.19 -13.88
CA ASN A 25 18.48 10.73 -15.23
C ASN A 25 19.31 12.04 -15.20
N ALA A 26 19.60 12.60 -16.36
CA ALA A 26 20.40 13.82 -16.48
C ALA A 26 19.78 15.05 -15.77
N GLN A 27 18.49 15.04 -15.49
CA GLN A 27 17.75 16.08 -14.76
C GLN A 27 17.72 15.81 -13.25
N GLY A 28 18.25 14.68 -12.79
CA GLY A 28 18.29 14.30 -11.38
C GLY A 28 17.07 13.54 -10.88
N HIS A 29 16.06 13.29 -11.73
CA HIS A 29 14.86 12.52 -11.39
C HIS A 29 15.13 11.02 -11.39
N VAL A 30 14.52 10.29 -10.46
CA VAL A 30 14.56 8.82 -10.46
C VAL A 30 13.69 8.30 -11.62
N ASP A 31 14.25 7.50 -12.50
CA ASP A 31 13.60 7.06 -13.74
C ASP A 31 13.40 5.53 -13.83
N ASN A 32 13.72 4.79 -12.77
CA ASN A 32 13.60 3.33 -12.73
C ASN A 32 12.77 2.80 -11.53
N ALA A 33 12.04 3.65 -10.83
CA ALA A 33 11.28 3.26 -9.66
C ALA A 33 10.00 2.49 -10.02
N VAL A 34 9.69 1.46 -9.23
CA VAL A 34 8.49 0.62 -9.33
C VAL A 34 7.87 0.49 -7.95
N LEU A 35 6.57 0.78 -7.83
CA LEU A 35 5.81 0.64 -6.59
C LEU A 35 5.07 -0.71 -6.59
N LEU A 36 5.26 -1.51 -5.54
CA LEU A 36 4.65 -2.82 -5.37
C LEU A 36 3.73 -2.83 -4.15
N LEU A 37 2.42 -2.98 -4.38
CA LEU A 37 1.38 -2.87 -3.36
C LEU A 37 0.81 -4.23 -3.00
N HIS A 38 0.84 -4.56 -1.70
CA HIS A 38 0.36 -5.84 -1.18
C HIS A 38 -1.18 -5.87 -1.01
N GLY A 39 -1.72 -7.08 -0.80
CA GLY A 39 -3.13 -7.30 -0.52
C GLY A 39 -3.48 -7.15 0.98
N THR A 40 -4.78 -7.23 1.29
CA THR A 40 -5.32 -7.19 2.66
C THR A 40 -4.60 -8.18 3.58
N GLY A 41 -4.18 -7.73 4.75
CA GLY A 41 -3.46 -8.53 5.73
C GLY A 41 -2.00 -8.85 5.36
N GLY A 42 -1.52 -8.27 4.26
CA GLY A 42 -0.13 -8.35 3.85
C GLY A 42 0.75 -7.28 4.50
N ASN A 43 1.97 -7.22 4.03
CA ASN A 43 2.96 -6.21 4.39
C ASN A 43 4.04 -6.13 3.29
N ARG A 44 5.01 -5.24 3.44
CA ARG A 44 6.12 -5.02 2.51
C ARG A 44 6.90 -6.30 2.11
N ARG A 45 6.78 -7.39 2.87
CA ARG A 45 7.47 -8.67 2.58
C ARG A 45 6.60 -9.68 1.84
N THR A 46 5.31 -9.41 1.69
CA THR A 46 4.35 -10.35 1.08
C THR A 46 4.77 -10.76 -0.33
N LEU A 47 5.26 -9.81 -1.13
CA LEU A 47 5.71 -10.05 -2.50
C LEU A 47 7.15 -10.59 -2.59
N LEU A 48 7.81 -10.82 -1.47
CA LEU A 48 9.12 -11.49 -1.41
C LEU A 48 9.01 -13.01 -1.29
N ASN A 49 7.80 -13.57 -1.26
CA ASN A 49 7.66 -15.02 -1.28
C ASN A 49 8.21 -15.59 -2.61
N PRO A 50 8.81 -16.81 -2.60
CA PRO A 50 9.49 -17.37 -3.77
C PRO A 50 8.59 -17.50 -5.01
N ALA A 51 7.29 -17.75 -4.83
CA ALA A 51 6.35 -17.86 -5.94
C ALA A 51 6.22 -16.55 -6.75
N PHE A 52 6.62 -15.43 -6.16
CA PHE A 52 6.61 -14.11 -6.78
C PHE A 52 8.04 -13.61 -7.08
N SER A 53 8.91 -13.60 -6.07
CA SER A 53 10.25 -13.05 -6.18
C SER A 53 11.15 -13.82 -7.14
N ASP A 54 11.07 -15.16 -7.16
CA ASP A 54 11.96 -16.00 -7.96
C ASP A 54 11.67 -15.92 -9.47
N VAL A 55 10.49 -15.43 -9.85
CA VAL A 55 10.09 -15.29 -11.26
C VAL A 55 10.08 -13.83 -11.75
N LEU A 56 10.21 -12.85 -10.84
CA LEU A 56 10.11 -11.44 -11.21
C LEU A 56 11.37 -10.63 -10.95
N PHE A 57 12.13 -10.92 -9.87
CA PHE A 57 13.13 -9.98 -9.35
C PHE A 57 14.58 -10.32 -9.71
N GLY A 58 14.83 -11.52 -10.22
CA GLY A 58 16.17 -11.96 -10.61
C GLY A 58 16.68 -11.30 -11.89
N PRO A 59 18.00 -11.43 -12.18
CA PRO A 59 18.59 -10.90 -13.41
C PRO A 59 17.89 -11.38 -14.67
N GLY A 60 17.53 -10.46 -15.55
CA GLY A 60 16.81 -10.75 -16.80
C GLY A 60 15.32 -10.98 -16.67
N GLN A 61 14.77 -10.97 -15.45
CA GLN A 61 13.33 -11.08 -15.19
C GLN A 61 12.61 -9.73 -15.32
N PRO A 62 11.26 -9.72 -15.38
CA PRO A 62 10.49 -8.50 -15.67
C PRO A 62 10.75 -7.32 -14.74
N LEU A 63 10.99 -7.57 -13.44
CA LEU A 63 11.29 -6.57 -12.42
C LEU A 63 12.71 -6.77 -11.83
N ASP A 64 13.65 -7.08 -12.70
CA ASP A 64 15.07 -7.29 -12.39
C ASP A 64 15.63 -6.17 -11.49
N ILE A 65 16.00 -6.53 -10.26
CA ILE A 65 16.51 -5.58 -9.25
C ILE A 65 17.88 -4.98 -9.59
N THR A 66 18.55 -5.49 -10.63
CA THR A 66 19.78 -4.84 -11.15
C THR A 66 19.46 -3.65 -12.05
N LYS A 67 18.21 -3.50 -12.49
CA LYS A 67 17.71 -2.45 -13.39
C LYS A 67 16.67 -1.54 -12.73
N TYR A 68 15.81 -2.10 -11.90
CA TYR A 68 14.71 -1.38 -11.28
C TYR A 68 14.94 -1.14 -9.79
N PHE A 69 14.42 -0.03 -9.32
CA PHE A 69 14.33 0.32 -7.92
C PHE A 69 12.92 -0.01 -7.41
N LEU A 70 12.78 -1.16 -6.77
CA LEU A 70 11.48 -1.63 -6.27
C LEU A 70 11.22 -1.04 -4.89
N ILE A 71 10.02 -0.51 -4.68
CA ILE A 71 9.57 0.11 -3.44
C ILE A 71 8.32 -0.66 -2.97
N LEU A 72 8.40 -1.24 -1.79
CA LEU A 72 7.36 -2.08 -1.19
C LEU A 72 6.95 -1.46 0.16
N PRO A 73 5.90 -0.64 0.22
CA PRO A 73 5.42 -0.09 1.48
C PRO A 73 4.60 -1.10 2.28
N ASP A 74 4.53 -0.88 3.60
CA ASP A 74 3.42 -1.31 4.43
C ASP A 74 2.32 -0.24 4.34
N ASP A 75 1.07 -0.65 4.18
CA ASP A 75 -0.05 0.29 4.18
C ASP A 75 -0.39 0.79 5.59
N ILE A 76 -1.12 1.91 5.66
CA ILE A 76 -1.76 2.35 6.91
C ILE A 76 -2.55 1.18 7.50
N GLY A 77 -2.37 0.92 8.79
CA GLY A 77 -3.06 -0.15 9.49
C GLY A 77 -2.43 -1.54 9.34
N GLN A 78 -1.29 -1.67 8.64
CA GLN A 78 -0.68 -2.96 8.34
C GLN A 78 0.85 -2.95 8.55
N GLY A 79 1.40 -4.14 8.69
CA GLY A 79 2.84 -4.33 8.90
C GLY A 79 3.37 -3.57 10.11
N ASP A 80 4.45 -2.79 9.89
CA ASP A 80 5.05 -1.93 10.90
C ASP A 80 4.67 -0.45 10.71
N SER A 81 3.80 -0.12 9.74
CA SER A 81 3.22 1.22 9.60
C SER A 81 2.25 1.53 10.72
N SER A 82 1.97 2.81 10.97
CA SER A 82 1.02 3.26 11.99
C SER A 82 -0.31 2.54 11.86
N LYS A 83 -0.80 1.97 12.97
CA LYS A 83 -2.01 1.13 13.01
C LYS A 83 -2.75 1.24 14.34
N PRO A 84 -4.02 0.87 14.41
CA PRO A 84 -4.83 0.92 15.63
C PRO A 84 -4.18 0.24 16.83
N SER A 85 -3.54 -0.92 16.62
CA SER A 85 -2.90 -1.70 17.69
C SER A 85 -1.68 -1.05 18.31
N ASP A 86 -1.17 0.06 17.77
CA ASP A 86 -0.04 0.80 18.34
C ASP A 86 -0.43 1.68 19.55
N GLY A 87 -1.68 1.57 20.02
CA GLY A 87 -2.16 2.19 21.24
C GLY A 87 -3.43 3.02 21.09
N LEU A 88 -3.73 3.53 19.89
CA LEU A 88 -4.94 4.33 19.65
C LEU A 88 -6.22 3.47 19.56
N LYS A 89 -6.09 2.19 19.20
CA LYS A 89 -7.21 1.25 19.10
C LYS A 89 -8.38 1.84 18.29
N MET A 90 -9.57 1.93 18.90
CA MET A 90 -10.76 2.51 18.27
C MET A 90 -10.70 4.03 18.05
N ASN A 91 -9.71 4.72 18.64
CA ASN A 91 -9.47 6.15 18.41
C ASN A 91 -8.48 6.40 17.27
N PHE A 92 -8.02 5.36 16.59
CA PHE A 92 -7.23 5.55 15.37
C PHE A 92 -8.12 6.17 14.30
N PRO A 93 -7.65 7.19 13.54
CA PRO A 93 -8.45 7.86 12.53
C PRO A 93 -9.05 6.91 11.50
N HIS A 94 -10.26 7.19 11.05
CA HIS A 94 -10.88 6.47 9.95
C HIS A 94 -10.15 6.80 8.65
N TYR A 95 -9.78 5.78 7.89
CA TYR A 95 -9.04 5.91 6.65
C TYR A 95 -9.58 5.00 5.56
N ASP A 96 -9.34 5.37 4.33
CA ASP A 96 -9.73 4.64 3.14
C ASP A 96 -8.56 4.51 2.13
N TYR A 97 -8.85 4.09 0.92
CA TYR A 97 -7.82 3.91 -0.12
C TYR A 97 -7.24 5.23 -0.61
N ASP A 98 -8.01 6.32 -0.60
CA ASP A 98 -7.51 7.64 -0.95
C ASP A 98 -6.44 8.11 0.06
N ASP A 99 -6.66 7.84 1.35
CA ASP A 99 -5.69 8.13 2.41
C ASP A 99 -4.42 7.28 2.27
N MET A 100 -4.57 5.98 1.96
CA MET A 100 -3.44 5.09 1.71
C MET A 100 -2.60 5.58 0.52
N VAL A 101 -3.22 5.88 -0.61
CA VAL A 101 -2.54 6.37 -1.81
C VAL A 101 -1.88 7.73 -1.57
N ARG A 102 -2.55 8.64 -0.88
CA ARG A 102 -1.99 9.95 -0.54
C ARG A 102 -0.78 9.84 0.38
N SER A 103 -0.82 8.95 1.35
CA SER A 103 0.32 8.70 2.25
C SER A 103 1.50 8.05 1.51
N GLN A 104 1.24 7.11 0.61
CA GLN A 104 2.26 6.50 -0.24
C GLN A 104 2.88 7.55 -1.19
N HIS A 105 2.08 8.43 -1.78
CA HIS A 105 2.56 9.51 -2.63
C HIS A 105 3.48 10.46 -1.86
N GLN A 106 3.09 10.85 -0.65
CA GLN A 106 3.93 11.69 0.22
C GLN A 106 5.22 10.97 0.62
N MET A 107 5.17 9.68 0.95
CA MET A 107 6.36 8.85 1.22
C MET A 107 7.33 8.84 0.03
N LEU A 108 6.82 8.72 -1.19
CA LEU A 108 7.65 8.73 -2.40
C LEU A 108 8.33 10.08 -2.60
N LEU A 109 7.58 11.18 -2.48
CA LEU A 109 8.12 12.52 -2.70
C LEU A 109 9.07 12.96 -1.60
N ASP A 110 8.62 12.92 -0.35
CA ASP A 110 9.32 13.52 0.78
C ASP A 110 10.38 12.56 1.36
N GLY A 111 10.08 11.27 1.39
CA GLY A 111 10.95 10.25 1.98
C GLY A 111 12.00 9.70 1.02
N LEU A 112 11.61 9.40 -0.20
CA LEU A 112 12.47 8.73 -1.19
C LEU A 112 12.95 9.65 -2.32
N HIS A 113 12.38 10.86 -2.44
CA HIS A 113 12.64 11.79 -3.54
C HIS A 113 12.42 11.15 -4.91
N VAL A 114 11.32 10.40 -5.02
CA VAL A 114 10.81 9.74 -6.23
C VAL A 114 9.56 10.50 -6.66
N ASP A 115 9.63 11.15 -7.79
CA ASP A 115 8.57 11.99 -8.36
C ASP A 115 7.91 11.37 -9.61
N HIS A 116 8.37 10.18 -10.00
CA HIS A 116 7.80 9.40 -11.10
C HIS A 116 8.06 7.90 -10.93
N LEU A 117 7.10 7.08 -11.39
CA LEU A 117 7.18 5.63 -11.36
C LEU A 117 7.09 5.02 -12.77
N ARG A 118 7.89 4.00 -13.02
CA ARG A 118 7.78 3.19 -14.25
C ARG A 118 6.53 2.30 -14.22
N LEU A 119 6.16 1.83 -13.03
CA LEU A 119 5.05 0.91 -12.86
C LEU A 119 4.52 1.00 -11.43
N ILE A 120 3.21 0.90 -11.29
CA ILE A 120 2.54 0.53 -10.05
C ILE A 120 1.92 -0.85 -10.24
N LEU A 121 2.39 -1.85 -9.49
CA LEU A 121 1.83 -3.20 -9.47
C LEU A 121 1.16 -3.44 -8.13
N GLY A 122 -0.11 -3.77 -8.14
CA GLY A 122 -0.86 -4.04 -6.92
C GLY A 122 -1.69 -5.31 -6.98
N THR A 123 -1.73 -6.04 -5.87
CA THR A 123 -2.51 -7.28 -5.74
C THR A 123 -3.68 -7.10 -4.78
N SER A 124 -4.89 -7.58 -5.14
CA SER A 124 -6.08 -7.54 -4.29
C SER A 124 -6.38 -6.10 -3.79
N MET A 125 -6.15 -5.78 -2.52
CA MET A 125 -6.27 -4.43 -1.96
C MET A 125 -5.33 -3.44 -2.68
N GLY A 126 -4.07 -3.81 -2.88
CA GLY A 126 -3.11 -3.00 -3.64
C GLY A 126 -3.52 -2.80 -5.11
N CYS A 127 -4.27 -3.73 -5.69
CA CYS A 127 -4.89 -3.56 -7.01
C CYS A 127 -5.92 -2.41 -6.99
N MET A 128 -6.78 -2.34 -5.96
CA MET A 128 -7.75 -1.25 -5.81
C MET A 128 -7.05 0.09 -5.62
N GLN A 129 -5.98 0.12 -4.84
CA GLN A 129 -5.13 1.30 -4.70
C GLN A 129 -4.47 1.71 -6.01
N SER A 130 -4.07 0.76 -6.87
CA SER A 130 -3.50 1.08 -8.19
C SER A 130 -4.48 1.85 -9.07
N PHE A 131 -5.78 1.55 -9.00
CA PHE A 131 -6.81 2.35 -9.70
C PHE A 131 -6.92 3.75 -9.10
N VAL A 132 -6.95 3.88 -7.78
CA VAL A 132 -6.98 5.20 -7.09
C VAL A 132 -5.74 6.02 -7.44
N TRP A 133 -4.56 5.39 -7.54
CA TRP A 133 -3.34 6.04 -8.03
C TRP A 133 -3.52 6.63 -9.42
N GLY A 134 -4.08 5.84 -10.35
CA GLY A 134 -4.30 6.29 -11.73
C GLY A 134 -5.34 7.41 -11.85
N GLU A 135 -6.34 7.44 -10.98
CA GLU A 135 -7.36 8.48 -10.94
C GLU A 135 -6.86 9.77 -10.29
N THR A 136 -6.12 9.64 -9.19
CA THR A 136 -5.67 10.78 -8.38
C THR A 136 -4.40 11.42 -8.95
N TYR A 137 -3.45 10.61 -9.44
CA TYR A 137 -2.15 11.04 -9.94
C TYR A 137 -1.86 10.46 -11.33
N PRO A 138 -2.64 10.77 -12.36
CA PRO A 138 -2.62 10.10 -13.67
C PRO A 138 -1.30 10.20 -14.43
N SER A 139 -0.45 11.18 -14.12
CA SER A 139 0.86 11.37 -14.74
C SER A 139 2.04 10.88 -13.90
N PHE A 140 1.77 10.34 -12.70
CA PHE A 140 2.84 9.94 -11.77
C PHE A 140 3.48 8.60 -12.13
N ALA A 141 2.80 7.75 -12.90
CA ALA A 141 3.32 6.46 -13.35
C ALA A 141 3.10 6.24 -14.85
N ASP A 142 4.08 5.55 -15.50
CA ASP A 142 3.97 5.17 -16.92
C ASP A 142 2.93 4.07 -17.13
N ALA A 143 2.77 3.17 -16.17
CA ALA A 143 1.90 2.01 -16.30
C ALA A 143 1.32 1.58 -14.94
N LEU A 144 0.11 0.99 -15.00
CA LEU A 144 -0.54 0.33 -13.87
C LEU A 144 -0.72 -1.16 -14.19
N MET A 145 -0.44 -2.02 -13.23
CA MET A 145 -0.70 -3.46 -13.30
C MET A 145 -1.57 -3.91 -12.12
N PRO A 146 -2.88 -3.60 -12.17
CA PRO A 146 -3.83 -4.00 -11.15
C PRO A 146 -4.16 -5.49 -11.31
N MET A 147 -3.96 -6.28 -10.24
CA MET A 147 -4.16 -7.74 -10.27
C MET A 147 -5.13 -8.20 -9.18
N ALA A 148 -6.05 -9.09 -9.56
CA ALA A 148 -6.97 -9.76 -8.65
C ALA A 148 -7.95 -8.84 -7.90
N CYS A 149 -8.50 -7.83 -8.56
CA CYS A 149 -9.59 -6.99 -8.06
C CYS A 149 -10.49 -6.47 -9.18
N LEU A 150 -11.45 -5.65 -8.81
CA LEU A 150 -12.29 -4.86 -9.71
C LEU A 150 -12.25 -3.39 -9.25
N PRO A 151 -12.35 -2.42 -10.18
CA PRO A 151 -12.39 -0.98 -9.86
C PRO A 151 -13.80 -0.55 -9.39
N VAL A 152 -14.32 -1.27 -8.39
CA VAL A 152 -15.65 -1.03 -7.84
C VAL A 152 -15.65 -1.28 -6.34
N GLN A 153 -16.58 -0.66 -5.63
CA GLN A 153 -16.74 -0.88 -4.21
C GLN A 153 -16.95 -2.37 -3.88
N ILE A 154 -16.30 -2.86 -2.85
CA ILE A 154 -16.46 -4.23 -2.35
C ILE A 154 -17.94 -4.44 -1.98
N ALA A 155 -18.58 -5.42 -2.61
CA ALA A 155 -19.99 -5.73 -2.46
C ALA A 155 -20.26 -7.25 -2.40
N GLY A 156 -21.52 -7.64 -2.34
CA GLY A 156 -21.97 -9.01 -2.37
C GLY A 156 -21.39 -9.87 -1.26
N ARG A 157 -21.02 -11.11 -1.60
CA ARG A 157 -20.54 -12.10 -0.64
C ARG A 157 -19.30 -11.65 0.15
N ASN A 158 -18.37 -10.96 -0.50
CA ASN A 158 -17.15 -10.47 0.18
C ASN A 158 -17.52 -9.47 1.29
N ARG A 159 -18.39 -8.48 1.00
CA ARG A 159 -18.85 -7.51 1.99
C ARG A 159 -19.63 -8.20 3.12
N MET A 160 -20.46 -9.18 2.80
CA MET A 160 -21.21 -9.96 3.80
C MET A 160 -20.28 -10.72 4.75
N MET A 161 -19.26 -11.39 4.22
CA MET A 161 -18.29 -12.13 5.06
C MET A 161 -17.49 -11.18 5.98
N ARG A 162 -17.08 -10.02 5.48
CA ARG A 162 -16.39 -9.01 6.29
C ARG A 162 -17.31 -8.47 7.40
N TYR A 163 -18.56 -8.19 7.08
CA TYR A 163 -19.55 -7.76 8.07
C TYR A 163 -19.75 -8.80 9.16
N MET A 164 -19.92 -10.07 8.79
CA MET A 164 -20.05 -11.18 9.76
C MET A 164 -18.83 -11.29 10.68
N ALA A 165 -17.62 -11.15 10.14
CA ALA A 165 -16.39 -11.17 10.95
C ALA A 165 -16.37 -10.02 11.95
N ILE A 166 -16.70 -8.81 11.52
CA ILE A 166 -16.78 -7.62 12.40
C ILE A 166 -17.82 -7.81 13.52
N GLU A 167 -19.01 -8.28 13.17
CA GLU A 167 -20.06 -8.50 14.15
C GLU A 167 -19.69 -9.62 15.16
N ASN A 168 -19.04 -10.69 14.70
CA ASN A 168 -18.55 -11.74 15.60
C ASN A 168 -17.54 -11.20 16.61
N VAL A 169 -16.60 -10.37 16.18
CA VAL A 169 -15.60 -9.72 17.05
C VAL A 169 -16.29 -8.79 18.05
N LYS A 170 -17.22 -7.95 17.58
CA LYS A 170 -17.94 -6.99 18.46
C LYS A 170 -18.85 -7.66 19.48
N ASN A 171 -19.37 -8.84 19.17
CA ASN A 171 -20.22 -9.62 20.08
C ASN A 171 -19.40 -10.51 21.03
N ASP A 172 -18.09 -10.59 20.91
CA ASP A 172 -17.25 -11.33 21.84
C ASP A 172 -17.18 -10.58 23.18
N PRO A 173 -17.40 -11.28 24.33
CA PRO A 173 -17.28 -10.66 25.66
C PRO A 173 -15.91 -10.00 25.93
N ALA A 174 -14.85 -10.44 25.24
CA ALA A 174 -13.52 -9.84 25.36
C ALA A 174 -13.37 -8.53 24.60
N TRP A 175 -14.30 -8.17 23.72
CA TRP A 175 -14.20 -6.99 22.86
C TRP A 175 -14.05 -5.68 23.64
N LYS A 176 -14.84 -5.46 24.70
CA LYS A 176 -14.79 -4.26 25.58
C LYS A 176 -14.61 -2.94 24.81
N ASN A 177 -15.36 -2.77 23.73
CA ASN A 177 -15.26 -1.61 22.83
C ASN A 177 -13.86 -1.42 22.20
N GLY A 178 -13.15 -2.50 21.93
CA GLY A 178 -11.83 -2.48 21.33
C GLY A 178 -10.67 -2.39 22.32
N GLU A 179 -10.92 -2.64 23.60
CA GLU A 179 -9.93 -2.60 24.67
C GLU A 179 -9.38 -3.99 25.08
N TYR A 180 -9.43 -4.98 24.18
CA TYR A 180 -8.90 -6.34 24.42
C TYR A 180 -7.46 -6.50 23.88
#